data_64c744f2cf4b6bbb8ea664e9a05a7b40
#
_entry.id   64c744f2cf4b6bbb8ea664e9a05a7b40
#
_cell.length_a   1.000
_cell.length_b   1.000
_cell.length_c   1.000
_cell.angle_alpha   90.00
_cell.angle_beta   90.00
_cell.angle_gamma   90.00
#
_symmetry.space_group_name_H-M   'P 1'
#
loop_
_entity.id
_entity.type
_entity.pdbx_description
1 polymer ?
#
loop_
_entity_poly.entity_id
_entity_poly.type
_entity_poly.pdbx_seq_one_letter_code
_entity_poly.pdbx_strand_id
1 'polypeptide(L)'
;MTMKFAIAILVAAAAVAPATAAPKQDPAAAVRALEAVSQVSPNDGGVAIELAAAYQRAGRIADANTALRRALTLDNAMLETPTGDAIWSHQVAKTALARDVALTSR
;
A
#
# COMPACT_ATOMS: atom_id res chain seq x y z
N MET A 1 5.33 14.04 -30.89
CA MET A 1 5.35 13.80 -30.35
C MET A 1 5.85 13.46 -29.86
N THR A 2 5.97 13.31 -29.76
CA THR A 2 6.35 12.88 -29.08
C THR A 2 6.80 12.62 -28.22
N MET A 3 6.82 12.63 -28.29
CA MET A 3 7.21 12.31 -27.39
C MET A 3 7.22 11.70 -26.70
N LYS A 4 7.01 11.43 -26.85
CA LYS A 4 6.92 10.81 -26.09
C LYS A 4 7.39 10.04 -25.86
N PHE A 5 7.65 9.76 -26.29
CA PHE A 5 8.02 8.87 -25.90
C PHE A 5 8.83 8.64 -25.42
N ALA A 6 8.99 9.02 -25.71
CA ALA A 6 9.79 8.66 -25.16
C ALA A 6 9.88 8.17 -24.27
N ILE A 7 9.50 8.29 -24.13
CA ILE A 7 9.51 7.75 -23.17
C ILE A 7 9.50 6.71 -22.93
N ALA A 8 9.29 6.46 -23.34
CA ALA A 8 9.19 5.44 -23.07
C ALA A 8 10.11 4.75 -23.02
N ILE A 9 10.47 4.79 -23.24
CA ILE A 9 11.24 4.05 -23.02
C ILE A 9 11.76 3.84 -22.27
N LEU A 10 11.86 4.14 -22.21
CA LEU A 10 12.37 3.74 -21.41
C LEU A 10 12.23 3.03 -20.83
N VAL A 11 11.97 3.00 -21.04
CA VAL A 11 11.76 2.31 -20.42
C VAL A 11 12.15 1.39 -20.48
N ALA A 12 12.19 1.19 -20.97
CA ALA A 12 12.46 0.24 -21.14
C ALA A 12 13.47 -0.13 -20.74
N ALA A 13 13.92 0.33 -20.76
CA ALA A 13 14.96 -0.06 -20.49
C ALA A 13 14.99 -0.59 -19.43
N ALA A 14 14.54 -0.25 -19.01
CA ALA A 14 14.56 -0.76 -17.98
C ALA A 14 14.43 -1.95 -17.97
N ALA A 15 14.07 -2.18 -18.57
CA ALA A 15 13.83 -3.30 -18.49
C ALA A 15 14.81 -4.07 -18.42
N VAL A 16 15.33 -4.00 -18.59
CA VAL A 16 16.17 -4.75 -18.63
C VAL A 16 16.69 -5.13 -17.69
N ALA A 17 16.74 -4.92 -17.24
CA ALA A 17 17.22 -5.33 -16.42
C ALA A 17 16.94 -6.08 -15.84
N PRO A 18 17.12 -6.58 -15.79
CA PRO A 18 16.86 -7.35 -15.28
C PRO A 18 16.65 -7.47 -14.30
N ALA A 19 16.18 -7.68 -14.37
CA ALA A 19 15.77 -8.01 -13.55
C ALA A 19 16.21 -7.99 -12.48
N THR A 20 16.67 -7.96 -12.45
CA THR A 20 17.15 -8.00 -11.54
C THR A 20 16.86 -7.42 -10.79
N ALA A 21 16.55 -7.17 -11.03
CA ALA A 21 16.51 -6.66 -10.05
C ALA A 21 15.89 -5.48 -9.93
N ALA A 22 14.81 -5.49 -10.04
CA ALA A 22 14.08 -4.45 -9.58
C ALA A 22 14.46 -4.22 -8.20
N PRO A 23 14.80 -3.08 -7.89
CA PRO A 23 15.17 -2.80 -6.57
C PRO A 23 14.00 -3.05 -5.69
N LYS A 24 14.23 -3.77 -4.69
CA LYS A 24 13.25 -3.86 -3.71
C LYS A 24 13.15 -2.56 -3.06
N GLN A 25 11.96 -2.13 -2.90
CA GLN A 25 11.73 -0.91 -2.19
C GLN A 25 12.09 -1.12 -0.74
N ASP A 26 12.86 -0.22 -0.17
CA ASP A 26 13.15 -0.24 1.25
C ASP A 26 11.83 -0.09 2.03
N PRO A 27 11.47 -1.05 2.89
CA PRO A 27 10.21 -0.95 3.61
C PRO A 27 10.07 0.34 4.42
N ALA A 28 11.16 0.81 5.03
CA ALA A 28 11.09 2.06 5.80
C ALA A 28 10.82 3.26 4.89
N ALA A 29 11.39 3.26 3.70
CA ALA A 29 11.13 4.34 2.75
C ALA A 29 9.69 4.34 2.29
N ALA A 30 9.13 3.15 2.06
CA ALA A 30 7.73 3.05 1.67
C ALA A 30 6.81 3.58 2.77
N VAL A 31 7.13 3.26 4.03
CA VAL A 31 6.35 3.78 5.15
C VAL A 31 6.40 5.30 5.18
N ARG A 32 7.59 5.89 5.06
CA ARG A 32 7.70 7.34 5.10
C ARG A 32 6.94 8.02 3.99
N ALA A 33 7.00 7.45 2.79
CA ALA A 33 6.29 8.01 1.65
C ALA A 33 4.77 7.99 1.88
N LEU A 34 4.26 6.89 2.40
CA LEU A 34 2.83 6.77 2.62
C LEU A 34 2.37 7.57 3.84
N GLU A 35 3.23 7.73 4.84
CA GLU A 35 2.90 8.62 5.94
C GLU A 35 2.74 10.05 5.43
N ALA A 36 3.59 10.48 4.51
CA ALA A 36 3.46 11.80 3.92
C ALA A 36 2.16 11.95 3.14
N VAL A 37 1.79 10.93 2.36
CA VAL A 37 0.52 10.95 1.63
C VAL A 37 -0.65 10.99 2.61
N SER A 38 -0.55 10.27 3.71
CA SER A 38 -1.60 10.25 4.72
C SER A 38 -1.81 11.62 5.35
N GLN A 39 -0.76 12.40 5.50
CA GLN A 39 -0.91 13.74 6.04
C GLN A 39 -1.64 14.68 5.08
N VAL A 40 -1.47 14.47 3.78
CA VAL A 40 -2.17 15.27 2.78
C VAL A 40 -3.61 14.79 2.60
N SER A 41 -3.85 13.50 2.77
CA SER A 41 -5.17 12.92 2.58
C SER A 41 -5.57 12.10 3.81
N PRO A 42 -5.77 12.75 4.96
CA PRO A 42 -5.96 12.03 6.23
C PRO A 42 -7.27 11.25 6.31
N ASN A 43 -8.23 11.58 5.46
CA ASN A 43 -9.54 10.93 5.51
C ASN A 43 -9.72 9.91 4.39
N ASP A 44 -8.65 9.55 3.70
CA ASP A 44 -8.72 8.60 2.60
C ASP A 44 -8.50 7.19 3.14
N GLY A 45 -9.56 6.39 3.13
CA GLY A 45 -9.48 5.01 3.63
C GLY A 45 -8.53 4.15 2.82
N GLY A 46 -8.40 4.40 1.52
CA GLY A 46 -7.46 3.67 0.69
C GLY A 46 -6.02 3.93 1.10
N VAL A 47 -5.70 5.19 1.40
CA VAL A 47 -4.36 5.52 1.87
C VAL A 47 -4.06 4.85 3.20
N ALA A 48 -5.05 4.82 4.10
CA ALA A 48 -4.86 4.15 5.39
C ALA A 48 -4.57 2.66 5.21
N ILE A 49 -5.25 2.01 4.26
CA ILE A 49 -5.01 0.60 3.96
C ILE A 49 -3.61 0.40 3.38
N GLU A 50 -3.20 1.27 2.46
CA GLU A 50 -1.86 1.15 1.88
C GLU A 50 -0.78 1.38 2.91
N LEU A 51 -1.00 2.34 3.81
CA LEU A 51 -0.06 2.61 4.88
C LEU A 51 0.05 1.39 5.80
N ALA A 52 -1.09 0.77 6.13
CA ALA A 52 -1.08 -0.44 6.94
C ALA A 52 -0.26 -1.55 6.28
N ALA A 53 -0.43 -1.74 4.97
CA ALA A 53 0.33 -2.74 4.25
C ALA A 53 1.83 -2.43 4.30
N ALA A 54 2.20 -1.16 4.19
CA ALA A 54 3.60 -0.77 4.27
C ALA A 54 4.17 -1.04 5.67
N TYR A 55 3.41 -0.73 6.71
CA TYR A 55 3.83 -1.05 8.08
C TYR A 55 4.04 -2.55 8.27
N GLN A 56 3.14 -3.37 7.71
CA GLN A 56 3.29 -4.83 7.82
C GLN A 56 4.57 -5.31 7.15
N ARG A 57 4.87 -4.79 5.97
CA ARG A 57 6.10 -5.17 5.28
C ARG A 57 7.34 -4.73 6.05
N ALA A 58 7.23 -3.66 6.82
CA ALA A 58 8.32 -3.18 7.65
C ALA A 58 8.38 -3.87 9.02
N GLY A 59 7.48 -4.80 9.28
CA GLY A 59 7.45 -5.51 10.56
C GLY A 59 6.81 -4.71 11.69
N ARG A 60 6.17 -3.60 11.37
CA ARG A 60 5.58 -2.71 12.37
C ARG A 60 4.08 -3.03 12.50
N ILE A 61 3.79 -4.16 13.13
CA ILE A 61 2.43 -4.70 13.16
C ILE A 61 1.49 -3.82 14.01
N ALA A 62 1.98 -3.28 15.12
CA ALA A 62 1.13 -2.42 15.96
C ALA A 62 0.71 -1.17 15.20
N ASP A 63 1.63 -0.58 14.44
CA ASP A 63 1.30 0.59 13.63
C ASP A 63 0.35 0.22 12.50
N ALA A 64 0.54 -0.97 11.91
CA ALA A 64 -0.37 -1.44 10.87
C ALA A 64 -1.79 -1.57 11.42
N ASN A 65 -1.92 -2.12 12.62
CA ASN A 65 -3.24 -2.29 13.21
C ASN A 65 -3.89 -0.95 13.51
N THR A 66 -3.10 0.03 13.95
CA THR A 66 -3.62 1.37 14.17
C THR A 66 -4.16 1.97 12.86
N ALA A 67 -3.41 1.81 11.77
CA ALA A 67 -3.86 2.33 10.48
C ALA A 67 -5.11 1.61 10.00
N LEU A 68 -5.21 0.30 10.22
CA LEU A 68 -6.40 -0.45 9.83
C LEU A 68 -7.63 -0.02 10.64
N ARG A 69 -7.45 0.18 11.94
CA ARG A 69 -8.56 0.67 12.76
C ARG A 69 -8.99 2.06 12.33
N ARG A 70 -8.03 2.90 11.96
CA ARG A 70 -8.36 4.21 11.44
C ARG A 70 -9.17 4.09 10.16
N ALA A 71 -8.80 3.17 9.26
CA ALA A 71 -9.56 2.97 8.02
C ALA A 71 -11.03 2.66 8.31
N LEU A 72 -11.30 1.96 9.40
CA LEU A 72 -12.68 1.63 9.76
C LEU A 72 -13.47 2.85 10.25
N THR A 73 -12.79 3.90 10.69
CA THR A 73 -13.46 5.12 11.11
C THR A 73 -13.68 6.09 9.96
N LEU A 74 -13.07 5.82 8.80
CA LEU A 74 -13.24 6.65 7.63
C LEU A 74 -14.33 6.07 6.74
N ASP A 75 -14.74 6.84 5.73
CA ASP A 75 -15.76 6.37 4.81
C ASP A 75 -15.31 5.07 4.15
N ASN A 76 -16.28 4.19 3.94
CA ASN A 76 -16.02 2.91 3.28
C ASN A 76 -15.77 3.17 1.80
N ALA A 77 -14.52 3.04 1.38
CA ALA A 77 -14.09 3.38 0.03
C ALA A 77 -13.95 2.13 -0.82
N MET A 78 -14.27 2.26 -2.09
CA MET A 78 -14.05 1.17 -3.03
C MET A 78 -12.61 1.18 -3.48
N LEU A 79 -11.94 0.06 -3.32
CA LEU A 79 -10.56 -0.12 -3.72
C LEU A 79 -10.49 -1.13 -4.85
N GLU A 80 -9.41 -1.06 -5.62
CA GLU A 80 -9.18 -2.01 -6.68
C GLU A 80 -8.02 -2.91 -6.28
N THR A 81 -8.22 -4.23 -6.41
CA THR A 81 -7.17 -5.19 -6.14
C THR A 81 -6.24 -5.30 -7.35
N PRO A 82 -5.04 -5.90 -7.17
CA PRO A 82 -4.13 -6.09 -8.31
C PRO A 82 -4.73 -6.90 -9.44
N THR A 83 -5.76 -7.71 -9.17
CA THR A 83 -6.43 -8.48 -10.22
C THR A 83 -7.58 -7.73 -10.86
N GLY A 84 -7.82 -6.48 -10.45
CA GLY A 84 -8.86 -5.65 -11.03
C GLY A 84 -10.22 -5.77 -10.36
N ASP A 85 -10.32 -6.58 -9.31
CA ASP A 85 -11.57 -6.71 -8.56
C ASP A 85 -11.76 -5.51 -7.64
N ALA A 86 -13.02 -5.20 -7.35
CA ALA A 86 -13.34 -4.13 -6.42
C ALA A 86 -13.55 -4.71 -5.03
N ILE A 87 -13.06 -4.02 -4.01
CA ILE A 87 -13.25 -4.45 -2.64
C ILE A 87 -13.38 -3.21 -1.75
N TRP A 88 -14.23 -3.31 -0.75
CA TRP A 88 -14.46 -2.17 0.15
C TRP A 88 -13.34 -2.07 1.17
N SER A 89 -12.94 -0.83 1.49
CA SER A 89 -11.85 -0.59 2.43
C SER A 89 -12.15 -1.19 3.80
N HIS A 90 -13.39 -1.10 4.27
CA HIS A 90 -13.74 -1.68 5.57
C HIS A 90 -13.59 -3.20 5.57
N GLN A 91 -13.92 -3.84 4.45
CA GLN A 91 -13.74 -5.28 4.33
C GLN A 91 -12.28 -5.67 4.43
N VAL A 92 -11.42 -4.92 3.73
CA VAL A 92 -9.99 -5.17 3.79
C VAL A 92 -9.46 -4.99 5.21
N ALA A 93 -9.88 -3.90 5.86
CA ALA A 93 -9.40 -3.61 7.21
C ALA A 93 -9.83 -4.68 8.19
N LYS A 94 -11.09 -5.12 8.13
CA LYS A 94 -11.58 -6.15 9.04
C LYS A 94 -10.85 -7.46 8.84
N THR A 95 -10.63 -7.85 7.60
CA THR A 95 -9.94 -9.10 7.29
C THR A 95 -8.50 -9.06 7.78
N ALA A 96 -7.81 -7.95 7.53
CA ALA A 96 -6.42 -7.82 7.94
C ALA A 96 -6.29 -7.79 9.46
N LEU A 97 -7.19 -7.09 10.15
CA LEU A 97 -7.15 -7.04 11.61
C LEU A 97 -7.38 -8.43 12.21
N ALA A 98 -8.30 -9.19 11.66
CA ALA A 98 -8.55 -10.54 12.14
C ALA A 98 -7.32 -11.43 11.96
N ARG A 99 -6.64 -11.28 10.83
CA ARG A 99 -5.45 -12.07 10.57
C ARG A 99 -4.32 -11.69 11.53
N ASP A 100 -4.14 -10.39 11.78
CA ASP A 100 -3.08 -9.93 12.66
C ASP A 100 -3.30 -10.39 14.08
N VAL A 101 -4.55 -10.37 14.55
CA VAL A 101 -4.89 -10.87 15.87
C VAL A 101 -4.56 -12.36 15.96
N ALA A 102 -4.90 -13.13 14.93
CA ALA A 102 -4.62 -14.55 14.93
C ALA A 102 -3.12 -14.82 15.00
N LEU A 103 -2.33 -14.01 14.31
CA LEU A 103 -0.88 -14.16 14.30
C LEU A 103 -0.25 -13.81 15.66
N THR A 104 -0.77 -12.80 16.33
CA THR A 104 -0.18 -12.33 17.57
C THR A 104 -0.65 -13.12 18.78
N SER A 105 -1.70 -13.90 18.65
CA SER A 105 -2.22 -14.66 19.76
C SER A 105 -1.65 -16.06 19.85
N ARG A 106 -0.68 -16.39 19.02
CA ARG A 106 -0.05 -17.71 19.05
C ARG A 106 0.97 -17.87 20.14
#